data_b2259525cd8eb4b21f0e5dff9ff4133b
#
_entry.id   b2259525cd8eb4b21f0e5dff9ff4133b
#
_cell.length_a   1.000
_cell.length_b   1.000
_cell.length_c   1.000
_cell.angle_alpha   90.00
_cell.angle_beta   90.00
_cell.angle_gamma   90.00
#
_symmetry.space_group_name_H-M   'P 1'
#
loop_
_entity.id
_entity.type
_entity.pdbx_description
1 polymer ?
#
loop_
_entity_poly.entity_id
_entity_poly.type
_entity_poly.pdbx_seq_one_letter_code
_entity_poly.pdbx_strand_id
1 'polypeptide(L)'
;MTLPASFRNLALDACIAALLLTGTVNAATAPAATSLHIDATAKGTTFPHFWEQMFGSGRASLALRDDYRKDVDAVHQATGFGYIRFHGIFDRDVGMVRRDANDKISYNFSYVDQIYDGLLEHGVKPFVELSFMPEELTSDPKAIQAFWYHPNIAPPKNYAEWDAMIGAFAQHLIARYGIDEVASWYFEVWNEPNIGFWAGTPAQPTYFTLYDHTVRALKSVSPRLRVGGPSTAQAAWVPDFLKHTHDANVPVDFVSSHVYGDDTADNVFHSKENIPRADMVCRSVDKVYKEIAASPYPKMPLIFSEYNASYANLPNVTDTVFMGPWMANTIRECAGKVEIMSYWSFSDVFEEQGVVQNPFYGGFGLIAADRIDKPAFNAFAMLHKLGDQRLALDSDSALATRRDDGTVVLALWNYAPPVGDKATYTPGEPSGTPKHFSIDVKHLAAGAHATVWRLDETHGNAVATFDQMGRPDFPSREQIAQLRASGKLSAPEQVHLSNGKFELTIPPQGLVVVELH
;
A
#
# COMPACT_ATOMS: atom_id res chain seq x y z
N MET A 1 -55.68 -18.34 -55.68
CA MET A 1 -55.53 -18.83 -57.04
C MET A 1 -54.27 -19.67 -57.12
N THR A 2 -54.44 -20.96 -57.02
CA THR A 2 -53.87 -22.02 -57.85
C THR A 2 -52.37 -22.20 -57.95
N LEU A 3 -51.89 -23.25 -57.27
CA LEU A 3 -50.76 -24.11 -57.68
C LEU A 3 -50.96 -24.67 -59.12
N PRO A 4 -49.93 -25.24 -59.81
CA PRO A 4 -49.49 -26.58 -59.44
C PRO A 4 -48.01 -26.95 -59.67
N ALA A 5 -47.73 -28.13 -59.13
CA ALA A 5 -46.58 -28.98 -59.14
C ALA A 5 -46.05 -29.45 -60.50
N SER A 6 -44.79 -29.96 -60.53
CA SER A 6 -44.51 -31.33 -61.05
C SER A 6 -43.02 -31.71 -60.85
N PHE A 7 -42.85 -32.92 -60.37
CA PHE A 7 -41.71 -33.83 -60.26
C PHE A 7 -40.74 -33.88 -61.44
N ARG A 8 -39.42 -34.15 -61.13
CA ARG A 8 -38.73 -35.33 -61.69
C ARG A 8 -37.44 -35.66 -60.95
N ASN A 9 -37.34 -36.90 -60.50
CA ASN A 9 -36.13 -37.58 -59.98
C ASN A 9 -35.05 -37.68 -61.06
N LEU A 10 -33.79 -37.58 -60.66
CA LEU A 10 -32.63 -38.22 -61.26
C LEU A 10 -31.64 -38.58 -60.17
N ALA A 11 -31.51 -39.91 -59.98
CA ALA A 11 -30.43 -40.50 -59.18
C ALA A 11 -29.15 -40.47 -60.00
N LEU A 12 -28.03 -40.07 -59.33
CA LEU A 12 -26.71 -40.36 -59.84
C LEU A 12 -25.80 -40.69 -58.66
N ASP A 13 -25.27 -41.90 -58.71
CA ASP A 13 -24.26 -42.46 -57.84
C ASP A 13 -23.01 -41.57 -57.84
N ALA A 14 -22.48 -41.21 -56.64
CA ALA A 14 -21.16 -40.66 -56.49
C ALA A 14 -20.43 -41.31 -55.32
N CYS A 15 -19.34 -41.98 -55.66
CA CYS A 15 -18.42 -42.68 -54.78
C CYS A 15 -17.96 -41.82 -53.59
N ILE A 16 -18.08 -42.36 -52.38
CA ILE A 16 -17.48 -41.82 -51.17
C ILE A 16 -16.02 -42.21 -51.18
N ALA A 17 -15.12 -41.27 -51.49
CA ALA A 17 -13.71 -41.36 -51.16
C ALA A 17 -13.51 -40.74 -49.76
N ALA A 18 -13.37 -41.60 -48.73
CA ALA A 18 -12.99 -41.19 -47.39
C ALA A 18 -11.52 -40.77 -47.38
N LEU A 19 -11.25 -39.45 -47.43
CA LEU A 19 -9.94 -38.88 -47.08
C LEU A 19 -9.80 -38.87 -45.55
N LEU A 20 -9.07 -39.84 -45.03
CA LEU A 20 -8.52 -39.78 -43.65
C LEU A 20 -7.52 -38.66 -43.56
N LEU A 21 -7.96 -37.44 -43.20
CA LEU A 21 -7.10 -36.40 -42.72
C LEU A 21 -6.64 -36.76 -41.28
N THR A 22 -5.48 -37.42 -41.19
CA THR A 22 -4.74 -37.50 -39.90
C THR A 22 -4.25 -36.10 -39.55
N GLY A 23 -5.13 -35.32 -38.90
CA GLY A 23 -4.68 -34.09 -38.24
C GLY A 23 -3.78 -34.49 -37.08
N THR A 24 -2.49 -34.25 -37.21
CA THR A 24 -1.57 -34.25 -36.10
C THR A 24 -2.03 -33.10 -35.17
N VAL A 25 -2.71 -33.44 -34.09
CA VAL A 25 -2.91 -32.53 -32.96
C VAL A 25 -1.49 -32.28 -32.42
N ASN A 26 -0.90 -31.14 -32.77
CA ASN A 26 0.23 -30.65 -32.04
C ASN A 26 -0.23 -30.46 -30.58
N ALA A 27 0.10 -31.40 -29.73
CA ALA A 27 0.02 -31.22 -28.30
C ALA A 27 0.90 -29.99 -27.98
N ALA A 28 0.29 -28.87 -27.66
CA ALA A 28 1.01 -27.73 -27.14
C ALA A 28 1.82 -28.25 -25.95
N THR A 29 3.15 -28.20 -26.06
CA THR A 29 4.02 -28.56 -24.94
C THR A 29 3.63 -27.67 -23.76
N ALA A 30 3.22 -28.29 -22.66
CA ALA A 30 2.95 -27.56 -21.42
C ALA A 30 4.16 -26.66 -21.11
N PRO A 31 3.96 -25.40 -20.71
CA PRO A 31 5.06 -24.52 -20.38
C PRO A 31 5.96 -25.19 -19.33
N ALA A 32 7.28 -25.09 -19.52
CA ALA A 32 8.26 -25.70 -18.62
C ALA A 32 8.03 -25.17 -17.19
N ALA A 33 8.00 -26.08 -16.22
CA ALA A 33 7.85 -25.69 -14.81
C ALA A 33 9.06 -24.89 -14.32
N THR A 34 8.83 -23.82 -13.58
CA THR A 34 9.88 -23.09 -12.84
C THR A 34 10.36 -23.95 -11.69
N SER A 35 11.60 -24.42 -11.74
CA SER A 35 12.19 -25.25 -10.68
C SER A 35 12.76 -24.38 -9.57
N LEU A 36 12.33 -24.62 -8.34
CA LEU A 36 12.81 -23.93 -7.14
C LEU A 36 13.51 -24.93 -6.21
N HIS A 37 14.74 -24.62 -5.81
CA HIS A 37 15.52 -25.43 -4.89
C HIS A 37 15.82 -24.64 -3.64
N ILE A 38 15.34 -25.09 -2.50
CA ILE A 38 15.46 -24.41 -1.20
C ILE A 38 16.14 -25.35 -0.22
N ASP A 39 17.09 -24.85 0.55
CA ASP A 39 17.67 -25.53 1.70
C ASP A 39 17.09 -24.92 2.98
N ALA A 40 16.25 -25.66 3.70
CA ALA A 40 15.61 -25.23 4.92
C ALA A 40 16.59 -24.86 6.04
N THR A 41 17.83 -25.38 5.98
CA THR A 41 18.90 -25.15 6.98
C THR A 41 19.90 -24.07 6.54
N ALA A 42 19.77 -23.53 5.33
CA ALA A 42 20.68 -22.50 4.84
C ALA A 42 20.69 -21.27 5.76
N LYS A 43 21.84 -20.60 5.84
CA LYS A 43 21.95 -19.33 6.56
C LYS A 43 21.09 -18.28 5.88
N GLY A 44 20.10 -17.77 6.60
CA GLY A 44 19.27 -16.64 6.15
C GLY A 44 19.96 -15.29 6.35
N THR A 45 19.42 -14.27 5.71
CA THR A 45 19.70 -12.84 5.97
C THR A 45 18.50 -12.23 6.67
N THR A 46 18.72 -11.28 7.57
CA THR A 46 17.63 -10.58 8.27
C THR A 46 16.65 -9.98 7.26
N PHE A 47 15.39 -10.23 7.50
CA PHE A 47 14.29 -9.82 6.64
C PHE A 47 13.18 -9.19 7.47
N PRO A 48 13.33 -7.91 7.87
CA PRO A 48 12.31 -7.22 8.65
C PRO A 48 11.05 -7.05 7.81
N HIS A 49 9.90 -7.09 8.47
CA HIS A 49 8.58 -6.91 7.84
C HIS A 49 8.29 -5.41 7.58
N PHE A 50 9.17 -4.74 6.84
CA PHE A 50 9.14 -3.29 6.56
C PHE A 50 7.87 -2.84 5.84
N TRP A 51 7.16 -3.73 5.14
CA TRP A 51 5.97 -3.44 4.32
C TRP A 51 4.67 -3.33 5.10
N GLU A 52 4.65 -3.79 6.35
CA GLU A 52 3.45 -3.85 7.18
C GLU A 52 3.59 -3.16 8.54
N GLN A 53 4.68 -2.42 8.76
CA GLN A 53 4.86 -1.70 10.02
C GLN A 53 3.97 -0.46 10.13
N MET A 54 3.57 0.13 9.00
CA MET A 54 2.80 1.36 8.94
C MET A 54 1.82 1.34 7.78
N PHE A 55 0.66 1.95 7.99
CA PHE A 55 -0.32 2.22 6.94
C PHE A 55 -0.71 3.68 6.89
N GLY A 56 -0.99 4.15 5.68
CA GLY A 56 -1.62 5.43 5.45
C GLY A 56 -3.12 5.39 5.71
N SER A 57 -3.71 6.56 5.80
CA SER A 57 -5.12 6.79 6.08
C SER A 57 -5.59 8.11 5.46
N GLY A 58 -6.89 8.31 5.39
CA GLY A 58 -7.49 9.61 5.11
C GLY A 58 -7.21 10.63 6.23
N ARG A 59 -8.01 11.70 6.29
CA ARG A 59 -7.75 12.79 7.26
C ARG A 59 -7.99 12.38 8.71
N ALA A 60 -7.36 13.09 9.64
CA ALA A 60 -7.32 12.81 11.08
C ALA A 60 -8.70 12.62 11.73
N SER A 61 -9.70 13.45 11.40
CA SER A 61 -11.04 13.38 11.98
C SER A 61 -11.79 12.08 11.68
N LEU A 62 -11.40 11.32 10.64
CA LEU A 62 -11.98 10.01 10.35
C LEU A 62 -11.68 8.98 11.45
N ALA A 63 -10.57 9.14 12.20
CA ALA A 63 -10.23 8.28 13.33
C ALA A 63 -11.23 8.35 14.50
N LEU A 64 -12.13 9.33 14.50
CA LEU A 64 -13.23 9.43 15.45
C LEU A 64 -14.41 8.51 15.11
N ARG A 65 -14.43 7.91 13.91
CA ARG A 65 -15.54 7.07 13.44
C ARG A 65 -15.39 5.63 13.93
N ASP A 66 -16.51 5.00 14.19
CA ASP A 66 -16.59 3.60 14.66
C ASP A 66 -16.14 2.60 13.59
N ASP A 67 -16.50 2.83 12.32
CA ASP A 67 -16.08 1.99 11.19
C ASP A 67 -14.56 2.04 10.98
N TYR A 68 -13.95 3.24 11.05
CA TYR A 68 -12.50 3.41 10.99
C TYR A 68 -11.76 2.59 12.06
N ARG A 69 -12.20 2.70 13.33
CA ARG A 69 -11.57 1.98 14.45
C ARG A 69 -11.69 0.46 14.33
N LYS A 70 -12.83 -0.01 13.83
CA LYS A 70 -13.02 -1.44 13.53
C LYS A 70 -12.13 -1.94 12.40
N ASP A 71 -11.85 -1.09 11.41
CA ASP A 71 -10.92 -1.44 10.34
C ASP A 71 -9.46 -1.44 10.84
N VAL A 72 -9.10 -0.49 11.74
CA VAL A 72 -7.81 -0.54 12.46
C VAL A 72 -7.62 -1.88 13.17
N ASP A 73 -8.63 -2.33 13.95
CA ASP A 73 -8.58 -3.64 14.62
C ASP A 73 -8.37 -4.79 13.65
N ALA A 74 -9.13 -4.80 12.55
CA ALA A 74 -9.05 -5.89 11.57
C ALA A 74 -7.67 -5.97 10.90
N VAL A 75 -7.11 -4.84 10.49
CA VAL A 75 -5.78 -4.79 9.86
C VAL A 75 -4.69 -5.08 10.90
N HIS A 76 -4.80 -4.56 12.12
CA HIS A 76 -3.83 -4.83 13.19
C HIS A 76 -3.81 -6.32 13.56
N GLN A 77 -4.96 -6.98 13.64
CA GLN A 77 -5.05 -8.44 13.87
C GLN A 77 -4.43 -9.24 12.73
N ALA A 78 -4.51 -8.76 11.49
CA ALA A 78 -3.99 -9.47 10.32
C ALA A 78 -2.48 -9.28 10.11
N THR A 79 -1.89 -8.15 10.54
CA THR A 79 -0.53 -7.74 10.18
C THR A 79 0.35 -7.35 11.37
N GLY A 80 -0.24 -7.09 12.54
CA GLY A 80 0.51 -6.58 13.70
C GLY A 80 1.10 -5.19 13.51
N PHE A 81 0.61 -4.38 12.54
CA PHE A 81 1.18 -3.08 12.24
C PHE A 81 1.18 -2.13 13.45
N GLY A 82 2.18 -1.25 13.51
CA GLY A 82 2.43 -0.42 14.69
C GLY A 82 2.15 1.06 14.51
N TYR A 83 1.99 1.58 13.26
CA TYR A 83 1.86 3.02 13.02
C TYR A 83 0.77 3.33 12.00
N ILE A 84 0.04 4.44 12.23
CA ILE A 84 -0.88 5.05 11.25
C ILE A 84 -0.42 6.48 10.94
N ARG A 85 -0.36 6.82 9.64
CA ARG A 85 -0.16 8.16 9.12
C ARG A 85 -1.47 8.65 8.48
N PHE A 86 -1.88 9.86 8.81
CA PHE A 86 -3.03 10.55 8.23
C PHE A 86 -2.76 12.03 8.04
N HIS A 87 -3.48 12.67 7.12
CA HIS A 87 -3.43 14.09 6.88
C HIS A 87 -4.19 14.91 7.93
N GLY A 88 -3.79 16.16 8.12
CA GLY A 88 -4.66 17.19 8.64
C GLY A 88 -4.97 17.13 10.13
N ILE A 89 -3.99 16.81 10.99
CA ILE A 89 -4.18 16.91 12.45
C ILE A 89 -4.45 18.36 12.91
N PHE A 90 -4.07 19.34 12.09
CA PHE A 90 -4.33 20.78 12.36
C PHE A 90 -5.50 21.33 11.58
N ASP A 91 -6.24 20.51 10.84
CA ASP A 91 -7.38 20.95 10.05
C ASP A 91 -8.53 21.48 10.92
N ARG A 92 -9.40 22.26 10.28
CA ARG A 92 -10.53 22.92 10.92
C ARG A 92 -11.47 21.96 11.64
N ASP A 93 -11.69 20.76 11.13
CA ASP A 93 -12.58 19.75 11.72
C ASP A 93 -11.98 19.04 12.94
N VAL A 94 -10.67 19.12 13.16
CA VAL A 94 -10.00 18.79 14.43
C VAL A 94 -10.07 19.97 15.41
N GLY A 95 -10.01 21.20 14.90
CA GLY A 95 -10.30 22.43 15.65
C GLY A 95 -9.30 22.73 16.77
N MET A 96 -8.02 22.35 16.56
CA MET A 96 -6.98 22.52 17.58
C MET A 96 -6.66 24.00 17.84
N VAL A 97 -6.63 24.84 16.81
CA VAL A 97 -6.24 26.26 16.92
C VAL A 97 -7.49 27.13 16.94
N ARG A 98 -7.49 28.14 17.78
CA ARG A 98 -8.56 29.16 17.85
C ARG A 98 -7.94 30.53 18.01
N ARG A 99 -8.52 31.52 17.33
CA ARG A 99 -8.18 32.93 17.46
C ARG A 99 -9.43 33.69 17.89
N ASP A 100 -9.35 34.42 18.99
CA ASP A 100 -10.47 35.22 19.51
C ASP A 100 -10.57 36.60 18.84
N ALA A 101 -11.59 37.35 19.18
CA ALA A 101 -11.84 38.72 18.66
C ALA A 101 -10.75 39.74 19.06
N ASN A 102 -9.91 39.42 20.05
CA ASN A 102 -8.77 40.24 20.49
C ASN A 102 -7.46 39.75 19.86
N ASP A 103 -7.52 38.96 18.83
CA ASP A 103 -6.37 38.37 18.11
C ASP A 103 -5.50 37.41 18.95
N LYS A 104 -6.05 36.88 20.06
CA LYS A 104 -5.35 35.95 20.93
C LYS A 104 -5.53 34.51 20.46
N ILE A 105 -4.42 33.81 20.28
CA ILE A 105 -4.41 32.37 19.96
C ILE A 105 -4.58 31.55 21.25
N SER A 106 -5.35 30.49 21.14
CA SER A 106 -5.50 29.44 22.15
C SER A 106 -5.62 28.08 21.48
N TYR A 107 -5.34 27.00 22.22
CA TYR A 107 -5.35 25.64 21.70
C TYR A 107 -6.40 24.79 22.41
N ASN A 108 -7.08 23.92 21.63
CA ASN A 108 -8.03 22.94 22.12
C ASN A 108 -7.61 21.55 21.63
N PHE A 109 -7.15 20.70 22.52
CA PHE A 109 -6.64 19.38 22.19
C PHE A 109 -7.69 18.27 22.28
N SER A 110 -8.97 18.60 22.50
CA SER A 110 -10.01 17.57 22.75
C SER A 110 -10.14 16.53 21.66
N TYR A 111 -10.06 16.92 20.38
CA TYR A 111 -10.12 15.96 19.27
C TYR A 111 -8.75 15.34 18.97
N VAL A 112 -7.68 16.07 19.13
CA VAL A 112 -6.31 15.49 19.09
C VAL A 112 -6.21 14.32 20.07
N ASP A 113 -6.67 14.53 21.31
CA ASP A 113 -6.68 13.51 22.35
C ASP A 113 -7.52 12.29 21.95
N GLN A 114 -8.77 12.52 21.52
CA GLN A 114 -9.67 11.43 21.14
C GLN A 114 -9.16 10.61 19.95
N ILE A 115 -8.46 11.28 19.02
CA ILE A 115 -7.84 10.63 17.86
C ILE A 115 -6.68 9.74 18.32
N TYR A 116 -5.74 10.27 19.08
CA TYR A 116 -4.54 9.52 19.48
C TYR A 116 -4.84 8.51 20.59
N ASP A 117 -5.71 8.82 21.54
CA ASP A 117 -6.20 7.83 22.51
C ASP A 117 -6.82 6.63 21.78
N GLY A 118 -7.68 6.91 20.79
CA GLY A 118 -8.33 5.86 20.02
C GLY A 118 -7.34 4.99 19.23
N LEU A 119 -6.25 5.54 18.70
CA LEU A 119 -5.22 4.72 18.05
C LEU A 119 -4.48 3.85 19.07
N LEU A 120 -4.03 4.43 20.18
CA LEU A 120 -3.30 3.72 21.23
C LEU A 120 -4.14 2.61 21.89
N GLU A 121 -5.44 2.85 22.09
CA GLU A 121 -6.39 1.84 22.59
C GLU A 121 -6.50 0.62 21.66
N HIS A 122 -6.28 0.81 20.35
CA HIS A 122 -6.25 -0.25 19.34
C HIS A 122 -4.83 -0.79 19.05
N GLY A 123 -3.84 -0.45 19.90
CA GLY A 123 -2.47 -0.96 19.81
C GLY A 123 -1.60 -0.31 18.72
N VAL A 124 -2.03 0.80 18.16
CA VAL A 124 -1.36 1.47 17.04
C VAL A 124 -0.91 2.87 17.45
N LYS A 125 0.29 3.27 17.05
CA LYS A 125 0.89 4.57 17.34
C LYS A 125 0.70 5.56 16.19
N PRO A 126 0.66 6.87 16.48
CA PRO A 126 0.69 7.88 15.45
C PRO A 126 2.07 7.92 14.74
N PHE A 127 2.06 7.99 13.40
CA PHE A 127 3.10 8.63 12.61
C PHE A 127 2.55 10.01 12.26
N VAL A 128 3.03 11.02 12.98
CA VAL A 128 2.40 12.35 13.02
C VAL A 128 2.82 13.16 11.81
N GLU A 129 1.94 13.30 10.83
CA GLU A 129 2.09 14.29 9.77
C GLU A 129 1.65 15.66 10.29
N LEU A 130 2.56 16.63 10.32
CA LEU A 130 2.31 17.98 10.84
C LEU A 130 1.70 18.86 9.74
N SER A 131 0.41 18.66 9.45
CA SER A 131 -0.39 19.30 8.40
C SER A 131 -1.86 19.45 8.82
N PHE A 132 -2.71 20.14 8.08
CA PHE A 132 -2.36 21.18 7.15
C PHE A 132 -2.34 22.53 7.87
N MET A 133 -2.34 23.68 7.16
CA MET A 133 -2.25 24.98 7.80
C MET A 133 -3.57 25.34 8.49
N PRO A 134 -3.59 25.59 9.82
CA PRO A 134 -4.80 26.09 10.47
C PRO A 134 -5.25 27.43 9.87
N GLU A 135 -6.54 27.62 9.70
CA GLU A 135 -7.12 28.84 9.13
C GLU A 135 -6.69 30.10 9.91
N GLU A 136 -6.47 29.97 11.20
CA GLU A 136 -6.04 31.06 12.10
C GLU A 136 -4.60 31.51 11.87
N LEU A 137 -3.76 30.64 11.28
CA LEU A 137 -2.33 30.90 11.07
C LEU A 137 -1.96 31.14 9.60
N THR A 138 -2.87 30.90 8.67
CA THR A 138 -2.58 30.97 7.23
C THR A 138 -2.20 32.38 6.76
N SER A 139 -1.26 32.46 5.82
CA SER A 139 -0.95 33.70 5.10
C SER A 139 -1.96 34.00 3.97
N ASP A 140 -2.64 32.96 3.45
CA ASP A 140 -3.67 33.10 2.42
C ASP A 140 -4.82 32.09 2.64
N PRO A 141 -5.99 32.55 3.09
CA PRO A 141 -7.14 31.68 3.30
C PRO A 141 -7.76 31.11 2.01
N LYS A 142 -7.31 31.56 0.84
CA LYS A 142 -7.77 31.05 -0.46
C LYS A 142 -6.86 29.99 -1.04
N ALA A 143 -5.68 29.79 -0.48
CA ALA A 143 -4.76 28.73 -0.89
C ALA A 143 -5.26 27.38 -0.35
N ILE A 144 -6.14 26.72 -1.11
CA ILE A 144 -6.87 25.52 -0.72
C ILE A 144 -6.49 24.38 -1.66
N GLN A 145 -6.23 23.19 -1.11
CA GLN A 145 -6.10 21.94 -1.86
C GLN A 145 -7.49 21.45 -2.31
N ALA A 146 -7.56 20.85 -3.48
CA ALA A 146 -8.81 20.43 -4.13
C ALA A 146 -9.50 19.21 -3.48
N PHE A 147 -8.98 18.66 -2.39
CA PHE A 147 -9.67 17.63 -1.63
C PHE A 147 -11.07 18.09 -1.18
N TRP A 148 -11.98 17.16 -1.06
CA TRP A 148 -13.36 17.46 -0.68
C TRP A 148 -13.50 18.29 0.62
N TYR A 149 -12.60 18.10 1.57
CA TYR A 149 -12.57 18.84 2.85
C TYR A 149 -11.75 20.14 2.82
N HIS A 150 -11.18 20.50 1.65
CA HIS A 150 -10.56 21.79 1.35
C HIS A 150 -9.50 22.27 2.36
N PRO A 151 -8.43 21.52 2.66
CA PRO A 151 -7.42 21.96 3.61
C PRO A 151 -6.62 23.14 3.07
N ASN A 152 -6.20 24.05 3.96
CA ASN A 152 -5.38 25.19 3.58
C ASN A 152 -3.91 24.81 3.46
N ILE A 153 -3.27 25.22 2.37
CA ILE A 153 -1.90 24.83 2.00
C ILE A 153 -0.92 26.00 1.91
N ALA A 154 -1.30 27.19 2.43
CA ALA A 154 -0.41 28.34 2.46
C ALA A 154 0.65 28.22 3.56
N PRO A 155 1.80 28.92 3.43
CA PRO A 155 2.69 29.16 4.55
C PRO A 155 1.99 29.88 5.72
N PRO A 156 2.53 29.78 6.96
CA PRO A 156 2.01 30.58 8.06
C PRO A 156 2.26 32.07 7.80
N LYS A 157 1.34 32.93 8.21
CA LYS A 157 1.53 34.39 8.14
C LYS A 157 2.58 34.88 9.12
N ASN A 158 2.81 34.13 10.20
CA ASN A 158 3.79 34.43 11.25
C ASN A 158 4.40 33.14 11.78
N TYR A 159 5.67 32.93 11.52
CA TYR A 159 6.39 31.74 11.98
C TYR A 159 6.52 31.64 13.50
N ALA A 160 6.55 32.76 14.24
CA ALA A 160 6.56 32.71 15.71
C ALA A 160 5.26 32.12 16.29
N GLU A 161 4.11 32.37 15.64
CA GLU A 161 2.84 31.74 16.01
C GLU A 161 2.82 30.23 15.63
N TRP A 162 3.40 29.88 14.49
CA TRP A 162 3.58 28.49 14.09
C TRP A 162 4.46 27.73 15.10
N ASP A 163 5.62 28.28 15.43
CA ASP A 163 6.56 27.69 16.40
C ASP A 163 5.90 27.49 17.77
N ALA A 164 5.12 28.50 18.23
CA ALA A 164 4.37 28.41 19.47
C ALA A 164 3.30 27.31 19.44
N MET A 165 2.59 27.15 18.32
CA MET A 165 1.62 26.08 18.12
C MET A 165 2.28 24.70 18.15
N ILE A 166 3.36 24.50 17.38
CA ILE A 166 4.09 23.22 17.35
C ILE A 166 4.67 22.88 18.72
N GLY A 167 5.24 23.89 19.42
CA GLY A 167 5.72 23.72 20.79
C GLY A 167 4.62 23.33 21.78
N ALA A 168 3.46 24.00 21.73
CA ALA A 168 2.31 23.68 22.57
C ALA A 168 1.75 22.27 22.28
N PHE A 169 1.66 21.89 21.01
CA PHE A 169 1.25 20.55 20.59
C PHE A 169 2.18 19.47 21.18
N ALA A 170 3.49 19.62 20.99
CA ALA A 170 4.47 18.65 21.50
C ALA A 170 4.47 18.56 23.04
N GLN A 171 4.36 19.70 23.74
CA GLN A 171 4.26 19.76 25.20
C GLN A 171 3.01 19.05 25.69
N HIS A 172 1.86 19.24 25.02
CA HIS A 172 0.60 18.59 25.35
C HIS A 172 0.71 17.08 25.19
N LEU A 173 1.25 16.59 24.06
CA LEU A 173 1.43 15.15 23.82
C LEU A 173 2.33 14.52 24.90
N ILE A 174 3.46 15.16 25.25
CA ILE A 174 4.36 14.66 26.29
C ILE A 174 3.66 14.67 27.66
N ALA A 175 2.90 15.72 27.97
CA ALA A 175 2.17 15.81 29.25
C ALA A 175 1.09 14.71 29.36
N ARG A 176 0.44 14.34 28.25
CA ARG A 176 -0.63 13.33 28.24
C ARG A 176 -0.10 11.91 28.22
N TYR A 177 0.87 11.62 27.34
CA TYR A 177 1.30 10.24 27.05
C TYR A 177 2.67 9.90 27.67
N GLY A 178 3.40 10.88 28.16
CA GLY A 178 4.77 10.71 28.62
C GLY A 178 5.80 10.74 27.48
N ILE A 179 7.03 11.20 27.84
CA ILE A 179 8.10 11.37 26.84
C ILE A 179 8.54 10.01 26.24
N ASP A 180 8.49 8.91 26.96
CA ASP A 180 8.93 7.61 26.45
C ASP A 180 8.00 7.10 25.35
N GLU A 181 6.69 7.32 25.50
CA GLU A 181 5.72 6.98 24.46
C GLU A 181 5.88 7.90 23.25
N VAL A 182 5.85 9.22 23.45
CA VAL A 182 5.91 10.20 22.34
C VAL A 182 7.24 10.15 21.59
N ALA A 183 8.36 9.84 22.24
CA ALA A 183 9.65 9.64 21.59
C ALA A 183 9.70 8.35 20.73
N SER A 184 8.73 7.45 20.89
CA SER A 184 8.59 6.28 20.02
C SER A 184 7.83 6.60 18.71
N TRP A 185 7.16 7.73 18.64
CA TRP A 185 6.45 8.21 17.45
C TRP A 185 7.41 8.86 16.46
N TYR A 186 6.93 9.09 15.23
CA TYR A 186 7.61 9.89 14.21
C TYR A 186 6.83 11.18 13.97
N PHE A 187 7.55 12.26 13.65
CA PHE A 187 6.97 13.56 13.30
C PHE A 187 7.46 13.94 11.91
N GLU A 188 6.58 13.89 10.94
CA GLU A 188 6.84 14.25 9.55
C GLU A 188 6.35 15.65 9.28
N VAL A 189 7.19 16.47 8.65
CA VAL A 189 6.83 17.86 8.38
C VAL A 189 6.13 17.97 7.04
N TRP A 190 4.82 18.22 7.09
CA TRP A 190 3.95 18.45 5.94
C TRP A 190 3.64 17.20 5.10
N ASN A 191 2.95 17.43 3.94
CA ASN A 191 2.64 16.46 2.90
C ASN A 191 2.90 17.04 1.52
N GLU A 192 3.69 16.35 0.69
CA GLU A 192 3.93 16.58 -0.73
C GLU A 192 4.13 18.05 -1.15
N PRO A 193 5.07 18.77 -0.51
CA PRO A 193 5.26 20.20 -0.77
C PRO A 193 5.80 20.51 -2.17
N ASN A 194 6.22 19.51 -2.93
CA ASN A 194 6.75 19.64 -4.29
C ASN A 194 5.68 19.64 -5.38
N ILE A 195 4.43 19.32 -5.01
CA ILE A 195 3.28 19.35 -5.92
C ILE A 195 2.16 20.22 -5.34
N GLY A 196 0.90 19.98 -5.65
CA GLY A 196 -0.25 20.83 -5.32
C GLY A 196 -0.65 20.93 -3.85
N PHE A 197 0.22 20.56 -2.89
CA PHE A 197 -0.06 20.62 -1.45
C PHE A 197 0.71 21.73 -0.71
N TRP A 198 1.39 22.62 -1.42
CA TRP A 198 2.12 23.75 -0.85
C TRP A 198 2.04 24.98 -1.75
N ALA A 199 1.55 26.09 -1.22
CA ALA A 199 1.38 27.35 -1.94
C ALA A 199 2.55 28.34 -1.74
N GLY A 200 3.55 27.99 -0.94
CA GLY A 200 4.76 28.82 -0.77
C GLY A 200 5.53 28.97 -2.08
N THR A 201 5.99 30.18 -2.37
CA THR A 201 6.69 30.49 -3.63
C THR A 201 8.02 31.18 -3.36
N PRO A 202 9.15 30.66 -3.87
CA PRO A 202 9.35 29.36 -4.52
C PRO A 202 9.05 28.18 -3.59
N ALA A 203 8.54 27.05 -4.12
CA ALA A 203 8.04 25.96 -3.28
C ALA A 203 9.12 25.38 -2.35
N GLN A 204 10.26 24.92 -2.88
CA GLN A 204 11.29 24.23 -2.11
C GLN A 204 11.93 25.12 -1.01
N PRO A 205 12.40 26.36 -1.27
CA PRO A 205 12.97 27.19 -0.23
C PRO A 205 11.99 27.59 0.88
N THR A 206 10.72 27.84 0.51
CA THR A 206 9.70 28.21 1.51
C THR A 206 9.27 27.01 2.36
N TYR A 207 9.25 25.80 1.78
CA TYR A 207 9.06 24.58 2.53
C TYR A 207 10.24 24.30 3.47
N PHE A 208 11.48 24.47 3.02
CA PHE A 208 12.65 24.31 3.90
C PHE A 208 12.60 25.29 5.09
N THR A 209 12.08 26.50 4.89
CA THR A 209 11.83 27.44 5.99
C THR A 209 10.79 26.87 6.98
N LEU A 210 9.70 26.31 6.50
CA LEU A 210 8.70 25.66 7.37
C LEU A 210 9.31 24.49 8.14
N TYR A 211 10.10 23.65 7.46
CA TYR A 211 10.79 22.53 8.08
C TYR A 211 11.70 23.00 9.22
N ASP A 212 12.55 23.99 8.97
CA ASP A 212 13.48 24.53 9.95
C ASP A 212 12.78 25.03 11.22
N HIS A 213 11.72 25.79 11.06
CA HIS A 213 10.90 26.29 12.16
C HIS A 213 10.27 25.14 12.94
N THR A 214 9.61 24.23 12.25
CA THR A 214 8.92 23.10 12.86
C THR A 214 9.86 22.21 13.67
N VAL A 215 11.00 21.83 13.08
CA VAL A 215 11.99 20.97 13.75
C VAL A 215 12.58 21.66 14.97
N ARG A 216 12.97 22.94 14.86
CA ARG A 216 13.51 23.68 16.00
C ARG A 216 12.49 23.81 17.13
N ALA A 217 11.22 24.05 16.82
CA ALA A 217 10.14 24.09 17.80
C ALA A 217 9.98 22.73 18.52
N LEU A 218 9.91 21.61 17.80
CA LEU A 218 9.82 20.27 18.39
C LEU A 218 11.05 19.93 19.25
N LYS A 219 12.25 20.14 18.71
CA LYS A 219 13.52 19.83 19.42
C LYS A 219 13.75 20.71 20.64
N SER A 220 13.19 21.93 20.66
CA SER A 220 13.23 22.80 21.86
C SER A 220 12.40 22.23 23.01
N VAL A 221 11.32 21.49 22.72
CA VAL A 221 10.50 20.80 23.73
C VAL A 221 11.22 19.53 24.21
N SER A 222 11.71 18.71 23.28
CA SER A 222 12.52 17.54 23.62
C SER A 222 13.41 17.11 22.45
N PRO A 223 14.72 16.94 22.66
CA PRO A 223 15.61 16.41 21.62
C PRO A 223 15.32 14.93 21.27
N ARG A 224 14.53 14.23 22.07
CA ARG A 224 14.14 12.83 21.85
C ARG A 224 13.06 12.66 20.79
N LEU A 225 12.33 13.71 20.39
CA LEU A 225 11.32 13.64 19.34
C LEU A 225 11.98 13.37 17.99
N ARG A 226 11.52 12.34 17.27
CA ARG A 226 12.06 11.95 15.97
C ARG A 226 11.37 12.74 14.87
N VAL A 227 12.11 13.60 14.16
CA VAL A 227 11.56 14.51 13.14
C VAL A 227 12.22 14.25 11.80
N GLY A 228 11.42 14.26 10.71
CA GLY A 228 11.93 14.05 9.36
C GLY A 228 11.06 14.66 8.26
N GLY A 229 11.50 14.42 7.06
CA GLY A 229 10.93 14.87 5.79
C GLY A 229 11.82 14.44 4.62
N PRO A 230 11.68 15.01 3.42
CA PRO A 230 10.82 16.14 3.04
C PRO A 230 9.37 15.76 2.71
N SER A 231 8.93 14.49 2.85
CA SER A 231 7.57 14.03 2.55
C SER A 231 7.11 14.37 1.13
N THR A 232 8.01 14.28 0.17
CA THR A 232 7.76 14.69 -1.21
C THR A 232 7.16 13.59 -2.05
N ALA A 233 6.23 13.92 -2.93
CA ALA A 233 5.81 13.05 -4.01
C ALA A 233 6.97 12.72 -4.96
N GLN A 234 6.89 11.55 -5.62
CA GLN A 234 7.74 11.18 -6.75
C GLN A 234 9.24 11.11 -6.40
N ALA A 235 9.54 10.73 -5.15
CA ALA A 235 10.92 10.58 -4.65
C ALA A 235 11.80 11.83 -4.92
N ALA A 236 11.22 13.03 -4.77
CA ALA A 236 11.86 14.30 -5.13
C ALA A 236 12.60 14.95 -3.95
N TRP A 237 13.47 15.91 -4.24
CA TRP A 237 14.15 16.85 -3.33
C TRP A 237 15.09 16.25 -2.28
N VAL A 238 15.24 14.94 -2.19
CA VAL A 238 16.01 14.31 -1.10
C VAL A 238 17.46 14.80 -1.02
N PRO A 239 18.24 14.88 -2.12
CA PRO A 239 19.60 15.42 -2.05
C PRO A 239 19.65 16.87 -1.57
N ASP A 240 18.76 17.72 -2.07
CA ASP A 240 18.71 19.15 -1.70
C ASP A 240 18.30 19.33 -0.24
N PHE A 241 17.33 18.53 0.21
CA PHE A 241 16.86 18.52 1.60
C PHE A 241 17.98 18.13 2.57
N LEU A 242 18.69 17.04 2.30
CA LEU A 242 19.78 16.58 3.16
C LEU A 242 20.97 17.55 3.13
N LYS A 243 21.25 18.16 1.98
CA LYS A 243 22.24 19.23 1.90
C LYS A 243 21.82 20.46 2.72
N HIS A 244 20.57 20.90 2.60
CA HIS A 244 20.02 22.04 3.36
C HIS A 244 20.12 21.81 4.87
N THR A 245 19.64 20.67 5.36
CA THR A 245 19.65 20.34 6.80
C THR A 245 21.07 20.30 7.36
N HIS A 246 22.03 19.78 6.58
CA HIS A 246 23.43 19.78 6.94
C HIS A 246 24.03 21.21 7.02
N ASP A 247 23.87 22.00 5.97
CA ASP A 247 24.49 23.32 5.86
C ASP A 247 23.87 24.33 6.84
N ALA A 248 22.59 24.25 7.09
CA ALA A 248 21.86 25.10 8.05
C ALA A 248 21.89 24.57 9.50
N ASN A 249 22.56 23.43 9.73
CA ASN A 249 22.61 22.75 11.03
C ASN A 249 21.21 22.57 11.64
N VAL A 250 20.28 22.00 10.84
CA VAL A 250 18.93 21.69 11.24
C VAL A 250 18.81 20.18 11.50
N PRO A 251 18.28 19.73 12.64
CA PRO A 251 18.13 18.30 12.92
C PRO A 251 17.26 17.59 11.89
N VAL A 252 17.63 16.34 11.56
CA VAL A 252 16.86 15.39 10.78
C VAL A 252 17.13 13.99 11.33
N ASP A 253 16.09 13.21 11.62
CA ASP A 253 16.22 11.87 12.21
C ASP A 253 15.85 10.77 11.21
N PHE A 254 15.11 11.09 10.15
CA PHE A 254 14.78 10.17 9.06
C PHE A 254 14.46 10.95 7.77
N VAL A 255 14.61 10.27 6.65
CA VAL A 255 14.11 10.76 5.34
C VAL A 255 12.78 10.11 5.06
N SER A 256 11.80 10.89 4.59
CA SER A 256 10.54 10.38 4.08
C SER A 256 10.24 10.88 2.66
N SER A 257 9.56 10.05 1.88
CA SER A 257 9.12 10.37 0.52
C SER A 257 7.97 9.45 0.10
N HIS A 258 7.33 9.76 -1.05
CA HIS A 258 6.24 9.00 -1.61
C HIS A 258 6.55 8.54 -3.02
N VAL A 259 5.93 7.42 -3.44
CA VAL A 259 5.97 6.92 -4.81
C VAL A 259 4.79 6.00 -5.09
N TYR A 260 4.28 6.05 -6.30
CA TYR A 260 3.21 5.19 -6.77
C TYR A 260 3.63 4.42 -8.02
N GLY A 261 3.02 3.24 -8.23
CA GLY A 261 3.38 2.36 -9.34
C GLY A 261 3.08 2.96 -10.73
N ASP A 262 2.21 3.94 -10.80
CA ASP A 262 1.88 4.70 -12.02
C ASP A 262 2.51 6.10 -12.08
N ASP A 263 3.45 6.42 -11.20
CA ASP A 263 4.33 7.57 -11.41
C ASP A 263 5.11 7.43 -12.72
N THR A 264 5.51 8.55 -13.30
CA THR A 264 6.24 8.52 -14.56
C THR A 264 7.76 8.58 -14.36
N ALA A 265 8.49 7.91 -15.24
CA ALA A 265 9.95 8.00 -15.24
C ALA A 265 10.46 9.43 -15.47
N ASP A 266 9.68 10.27 -16.16
CA ASP A 266 9.99 11.68 -16.35
C ASP A 266 10.00 12.44 -15.01
N ASN A 267 8.98 12.22 -14.20
CA ASN A 267 8.82 12.90 -12.91
C ASN A 267 9.83 12.38 -11.87
N VAL A 268 10.07 11.08 -11.81
CA VAL A 268 10.91 10.46 -10.77
C VAL A 268 12.39 10.48 -11.13
N PHE A 269 12.72 10.18 -12.40
CA PHE A 269 14.11 9.92 -12.86
C PHE A 269 14.59 10.93 -13.90
N HIS A 270 13.76 11.90 -14.30
CA HIS A 270 14.04 12.83 -15.42
C HIS A 270 14.43 12.09 -16.71
N SER A 271 13.73 11.01 -17.00
CA SER A 271 14.00 10.04 -18.07
C SER A 271 12.74 9.78 -18.89
N LYS A 272 12.91 9.42 -20.16
CA LYS A 272 11.81 8.98 -21.04
C LYS A 272 11.67 7.45 -21.10
N GLU A 273 12.32 6.73 -20.21
CA GLU A 273 12.20 5.29 -20.08
C GLU A 273 10.74 4.90 -19.76
N ASN A 274 10.26 3.81 -20.34
CA ASN A 274 9.00 3.21 -19.93
C ASN A 274 9.27 2.23 -18.79
N ILE A 275 9.01 2.65 -17.55
CA ILE A 275 9.17 1.81 -16.36
C ILE A 275 7.83 1.14 -16.06
N PRO A 276 7.78 -0.20 -16.04
CA PRO A 276 6.56 -0.92 -15.69
C PRO A 276 6.09 -0.60 -14.27
N ARG A 277 4.79 -0.67 -14.04
CA ARG A 277 4.16 -0.52 -12.71
C ARG A 277 4.74 -1.46 -11.65
N ALA A 278 5.20 -2.65 -12.06
CA ALA A 278 5.84 -3.62 -11.19
C ALA A 278 7.17 -3.12 -10.59
N ASP A 279 7.87 -2.23 -11.31
CA ASP A 279 9.25 -1.86 -11.00
C ASP A 279 9.38 -0.44 -10.45
N MET A 280 8.41 0.43 -10.73
CA MET A 280 8.47 1.86 -10.43
C MET A 280 8.77 2.13 -8.96
N VAL A 281 8.03 1.51 -8.05
CA VAL A 281 8.17 1.74 -6.60
C VAL A 281 9.58 1.38 -6.13
N CYS A 282 10.06 0.18 -6.40
CA CYS A 282 11.36 -0.25 -5.87
C CYS A 282 12.56 0.37 -6.58
N ARG A 283 12.42 0.78 -7.83
CA ARG A 283 13.43 1.61 -8.50
C ARG A 283 13.53 3.01 -7.86
N SER A 284 12.40 3.57 -7.44
CA SER A 284 12.37 4.86 -6.72
C SER A 284 12.94 4.73 -5.31
N VAL A 285 12.63 3.64 -4.60
CA VAL A 285 13.27 3.32 -3.31
C VAL A 285 14.79 3.21 -3.46
N ASP A 286 15.27 2.49 -4.47
CA ASP A 286 16.70 2.32 -4.76
C ASP A 286 17.39 3.66 -5.10
N LYS A 287 16.71 4.55 -5.84
CA LYS A 287 17.17 5.91 -6.12
C LYS A 287 17.41 6.67 -4.82
N VAL A 288 16.39 6.77 -3.95
CA VAL A 288 16.48 7.52 -2.70
C VAL A 288 17.50 6.89 -1.75
N TYR A 289 17.55 5.57 -1.66
CA TYR A 289 18.57 4.85 -0.88
C TYR A 289 20.01 5.23 -1.31
N LYS A 290 20.27 5.32 -2.62
CA LYS A 290 21.57 5.75 -3.17
C LYS A 290 21.84 7.23 -2.92
N GLU A 291 20.83 8.10 -3.01
CA GLU A 291 20.93 9.53 -2.70
C GLU A 291 21.31 9.76 -1.22
N ILE A 292 20.69 9.02 -0.30
CA ILE A 292 21.04 9.05 1.12
C ILE A 292 22.48 8.57 1.33
N ALA A 293 22.86 7.45 0.72
CA ALA A 293 24.21 6.89 0.83
C ALA A 293 25.31 7.85 0.33
N ALA A 294 24.98 8.70 -0.63
CA ALA A 294 25.88 9.74 -1.17
C ALA A 294 25.83 11.08 -0.41
N SER A 295 24.93 11.23 0.57
CA SER A 295 24.70 12.47 1.32
C SER A 295 25.64 12.63 2.52
N PRO A 296 25.61 13.78 3.23
CA PRO A 296 26.26 13.92 4.53
C PRO A 296 25.75 12.94 5.61
N TYR A 297 24.64 12.26 5.38
CA TYR A 297 23.99 11.34 6.31
C TYR A 297 23.81 9.92 5.72
N PRO A 298 24.89 9.19 5.39
CA PRO A 298 24.83 7.97 4.57
C PRO A 298 24.11 6.77 5.20
N LYS A 299 23.69 6.88 6.45
CA LYS A 299 22.95 5.84 7.20
C LYS A 299 21.60 6.33 7.72
N MET A 300 21.11 7.46 7.18
CA MET A 300 19.81 8.00 7.59
C MET A 300 18.70 6.99 7.31
N PRO A 301 17.81 6.70 8.27
CA PRO A 301 16.66 5.87 8.04
C PRO A 301 15.82 6.39 6.88
N LEU A 302 15.40 5.48 5.97
CA LEU A 302 14.52 5.79 4.85
C LEU A 302 13.13 5.23 5.11
N ILE A 303 12.12 6.09 5.03
CA ILE A 303 10.71 5.75 5.16
C ILE A 303 9.99 6.18 3.89
N PHE A 304 9.30 5.26 3.22
CA PHE A 304 8.31 5.65 2.24
C PHE A 304 6.96 5.77 2.95
N SER A 305 6.61 7.01 3.31
CA SER A 305 5.41 7.29 4.11
C SER A 305 4.10 7.21 3.32
N GLU A 306 4.20 7.07 2.00
CA GLU A 306 3.13 6.61 1.11
C GLU A 306 3.68 5.78 -0.06
N TYR A 307 2.98 4.68 -0.38
CA TYR A 307 3.13 3.97 -1.64
C TYR A 307 1.88 3.16 -1.97
N ASN A 308 1.60 2.98 -3.24
CA ASN A 308 0.59 2.05 -3.76
C ASN A 308 0.88 1.75 -5.24
N ALA A 309 0.11 0.84 -5.83
CA ALA A 309 0.16 0.55 -7.26
C ALA A 309 -0.37 1.70 -8.13
N SER A 310 -1.20 2.59 -7.57
CA SER A 310 -1.72 3.77 -8.24
C SER A 310 -1.95 4.92 -7.25
N TYR A 311 -1.71 6.18 -7.69
CA TYR A 311 -2.12 7.39 -6.99
C TYR A 311 -3.56 7.81 -7.33
N ALA A 312 -4.20 7.13 -8.27
CA ALA A 312 -5.57 7.40 -8.70
C ALA A 312 -6.51 6.25 -8.31
N ASN A 313 -7.80 6.56 -8.20
CA ASN A 313 -8.83 5.56 -7.97
C ASN A 313 -9.05 4.71 -9.23
N LEU A 314 -8.37 3.57 -9.31
CA LEU A 314 -8.40 2.65 -10.45
C LEU A 314 -8.94 1.27 -10.03
N PRO A 315 -10.25 0.99 -10.25
CA PRO A 315 -10.89 -0.25 -9.76
C PRO A 315 -10.22 -1.54 -10.23
N ASN A 316 -9.72 -1.58 -11.47
CA ASN A 316 -9.01 -2.75 -11.99
C ASN A 316 -7.59 -2.93 -11.42
N VAL A 317 -7.08 -1.95 -10.68
CA VAL A 317 -5.78 -1.99 -10.02
C VAL A 317 -5.94 -2.28 -8.54
N THR A 318 -6.51 -1.34 -7.78
CA THR A 318 -6.51 -1.34 -6.32
C THR A 318 -7.57 -2.25 -5.69
N ASP A 319 -8.64 -2.62 -6.44
CA ASP A 319 -9.71 -3.47 -5.90
C ASP A 319 -9.52 -4.96 -6.26
N THR A 320 -8.64 -5.31 -7.20
CA THR A 320 -8.55 -6.66 -7.76
C THR A 320 -7.42 -7.49 -7.18
N VAL A 321 -7.41 -8.78 -7.52
CA VAL A 321 -6.36 -9.74 -7.15
C VAL A 321 -4.98 -9.39 -7.71
N PHE A 322 -4.91 -8.46 -8.68
CA PHE A 322 -3.65 -7.87 -9.16
C PHE A 322 -2.73 -7.42 -8.01
N MET A 323 -3.32 -6.91 -6.92
CA MET A 323 -2.56 -6.41 -5.78
C MET A 323 -1.71 -7.49 -5.09
N GLY A 324 -2.11 -8.75 -5.13
CA GLY A 324 -1.36 -9.87 -4.53
C GLY A 324 0.05 -10.03 -5.10
N PRO A 325 0.23 -10.38 -6.37
CA PRO A 325 1.53 -10.51 -7.00
C PRO A 325 2.31 -9.18 -7.09
N TRP A 326 1.62 -8.04 -7.24
CA TRP A 326 2.28 -6.74 -7.24
C TRP A 326 2.97 -6.47 -5.90
N MET A 327 2.30 -6.73 -4.78
CA MET A 327 2.86 -6.55 -3.44
C MET A 327 3.99 -7.53 -3.15
N ALA A 328 3.82 -8.82 -3.49
CA ALA A 328 4.87 -9.82 -3.29
C ALA A 328 6.15 -9.45 -4.05
N ASN A 329 6.02 -8.95 -5.29
CA ASN A 329 7.14 -8.44 -6.07
C ASN A 329 7.78 -7.20 -5.43
N THR A 330 6.98 -6.24 -4.98
CA THR A 330 7.44 -5.02 -4.31
C THR A 330 8.23 -5.35 -3.04
N ILE A 331 7.72 -6.25 -2.20
CA ILE A 331 8.42 -6.71 -0.99
C ILE A 331 9.77 -7.35 -1.33
N ARG A 332 9.82 -8.21 -2.35
CA ARG A 332 11.06 -8.86 -2.78
C ARG A 332 12.13 -7.86 -3.23
N GLU A 333 11.75 -6.86 -4.02
CA GLU A 333 12.66 -5.92 -4.67
C GLU A 333 13.13 -4.78 -3.78
N CYS A 334 12.27 -4.30 -2.87
CA CYS A 334 12.58 -3.19 -1.97
C CYS A 334 13.39 -3.63 -0.72
N ALA A 335 13.44 -4.93 -0.43
CA ALA A 335 14.06 -5.48 0.77
C ALA A 335 15.51 -5.01 0.97
N GLY A 336 15.83 -4.60 2.21
CA GLY A 336 17.17 -4.16 2.61
C GLY A 336 17.55 -2.73 2.20
N LYS A 337 16.62 -1.96 1.64
CA LYS A 337 16.84 -0.57 1.19
C LYS A 337 16.01 0.46 1.93
N VAL A 338 14.99 0.04 2.65
CA VAL A 338 14.02 0.90 3.32
C VAL A 338 13.70 0.33 4.70
N GLU A 339 13.46 1.21 5.67
CA GLU A 339 13.11 0.83 7.03
C GLU A 339 11.62 0.59 7.20
N ILE A 340 10.78 1.48 6.64
CA ILE A 340 9.32 1.38 6.67
C ILE A 340 8.77 1.78 5.30
N MET A 341 7.78 1.02 4.83
CA MET A 341 6.93 1.39 3.70
C MET A 341 5.47 1.42 4.16
N SER A 342 4.83 2.58 4.04
CA SER A 342 3.44 2.79 4.43
C SER A 342 2.52 2.64 3.22
N TYR A 343 1.79 1.54 3.16
CA TYR A 343 0.78 1.36 2.11
C TYR A 343 -0.34 2.39 2.26
N TRP A 344 -0.66 3.10 1.19
CA TRP A 344 -1.72 4.09 1.11
C TRP A 344 -2.97 3.45 0.51
N SER A 345 -3.98 3.02 1.29
CA SER A 345 -4.20 3.19 2.72
C SER A 345 -4.76 1.90 3.35
N PHE A 346 -5.01 1.87 4.66
CA PHE A 346 -5.54 0.67 5.32
C PHE A 346 -7.06 0.50 5.14
N SER A 347 -7.82 1.57 4.91
CA SER A 347 -9.29 1.54 4.83
C SER A 347 -9.82 2.51 3.80
N ASP A 348 -10.95 2.17 3.16
CA ASP A 348 -11.76 3.06 2.33
C ASP A 348 -12.75 3.92 3.15
N VAL A 349 -12.61 3.96 4.48
CA VAL A 349 -13.08 5.08 5.28
C VAL A 349 -12.17 6.26 5.00
N PHE A 350 -12.41 6.89 3.84
CA PHE A 350 -11.47 7.77 3.16
C PHE A 350 -12.27 8.78 2.32
N GLU A 351 -12.01 10.07 2.43
CA GLU A 351 -12.91 11.11 1.89
C GLU A 351 -12.17 12.23 1.15
N GLU A 352 -11.09 11.94 0.43
CA GLU A 352 -10.41 12.96 -0.38
C GLU A 352 -11.25 13.44 -1.57
N GLN A 353 -11.98 12.53 -2.20
CA GLN A 353 -12.87 12.82 -3.33
C GLN A 353 -14.35 12.95 -2.90
N GLY A 354 -14.61 12.95 -1.60
CA GLY A 354 -15.94 12.98 -1.01
C GLY A 354 -16.37 11.65 -0.40
N VAL A 355 -17.64 11.57 -0.03
CA VAL A 355 -18.21 10.37 0.61
C VAL A 355 -18.24 9.21 -0.38
N VAL A 356 -17.73 8.06 0.05
CA VAL A 356 -17.68 6.84 -0.75
C VAL A 356 -19.09 6.29 -0.98
N GLN A 357 -19.44 6.01 -2.24
CA GLN A 357 -20.79 5.58 -2.63
C GLN A 357 -20.95 4.06 -2.70
N ASN A 358 -19.91 3.35 -3.14
CA ASN A 358 -19.95 1.90 -3.29
C ASN A 358 -18.60 1.27 -2.90
N PRO A 359 -18.57 -0.05 -2.60
CA PRO A 359 -17.41 -0.68 -1.98
C PRO A 359 -16.19 -0.84 -2.90
N PHE A 360 -16.36 -0.82 -4.24
CA PHE A 360 -15.26 -1.09 -5.19
C PHE A 360 -15.17 -0.02 -6.27
N TYR A 361 -14.82 1.18 -5.85
CA TYR A 361 -14.65 2.37 -6.71
C TYR A 361 -13.18 2.64 -7.08
N GLY A 362 -12.28 1.73 -6.74
CA GLY A 362 -10.84 1.92 -6.90
C GLY A 362 -10.20 2.62 -5.70
N GLY A 363 -10.80 2.54 -4.53
CA GLY A 363 -10.26 3.10 -3.29
C GLY A 363 -8.89 2.51 -2.94
N PHE A 364 -8.13 3.23 -2.14
CA PHE A 364 -6.77 2.83 -1.76
C PHE A 364 -6.74 1.81 -0.61
N GLY A 365 -7.86 1.65 0.11
CA GLY A 365 -7.95 0.84 1.32
C GLY A 365 -7.71 -0.64 1.10
N LEU A 366 -7.22 -1.30 2.15
CA LEU A 366 -7.24 -2.76 2.25
C LEU A 366 -8.66 -3.28 2.49
N ILE A 367 -9.45 -2.50 3.23
CA ILE A 367 -10.84 -2.77 3.55
C ILE A 367 -11.71 -1.76 2.82
N ALA A 368 -12.61 -2.24 1.98
CA ALA A 368 -13.60 -1.42 1.29
C ALA A 368 -14.69 -0.91 2.25
N ALA A 369 -15.46 0.09 1.79
CA ALA A 369 -16.65 0.54 2.50
C ALA A 369 -17.52 -0.65 2.95
N ASP A 370 -18.26 -0.47 4.04
CA ASP A 370 -19.02 -1.55 4.69
C ASP A 370 -18.18 -2.72 5.21
N ARG A 371 -16.87 -2.53 5.41
CA ARG A 371 -15.96 -3.50 6.02
C ARG A 371 -15.87 -4.81 5.21
N ILE A 372 -15.65 -4.68 3.91
CA ILE A 372 -15.44 -5.80 2.99
C ILE A 372 -13.94 -5.92 2.75
N ASP A 373 -13.35 -7.08 3.06
CA ASP A 373 -11.94 -7.34 2.80
C ASP A 373 -11.68 -7.34 1.29
N LYS A 374 -10.75 -6.50 0.85
CA LYS A 374 -10.28 -6.48 -0.54
C LYS A 374 -9.16 -7.50 -0.76
N PRO A 375 -8.86 -7.88 -1.99
CA PRO A 375 -7.71 -8.74 -2.28
C PRO A 375 -6.39 -8.25 -1.68
N ALA A 376 -6.19 -6.94 -1.59
CA ALA A 376 -5.02 -6.34 -0.93
C ALA A 376 -4.94 -6.69 0.57
N PHE A 377 -6.07 -6.70 1.31
CA PHE A 377 -6.10 -7.15 2.70
C PHE A 377 -5.63 -8.61 2.83
N ASN A 378 -6.18 -9.47 1.98
CA ASN A 378 -5.82 -10.89 1.96
C ASN A 378 -4.34 -11.10 1.60
N ALA A 379 -3.80 -10.30 0.67
CA ALA A 379 -2.39 -10.34 0.33
C ALA A 379 -1.50 -10.00 1.53
N PHE A 380 -1.82 -8.93 2.29
CA PHE A 380 -1.09 -8.59 3.52
C PHE A 380 -1.18 -9.71 4.56
N ALA A 381 -2.38 -10.24 4.83
CA ALA A 381 -2.58 -11.34 5.78
C ALA A 381 -1.80 -12.61 5.39
N MET A 382 -1.66 -12.88 4.10
CA MET A 382 -0.85 -13.99 3.59
C MET A 382 0.65 -13.69 3.70
N LEU A 383 1.10 -12.50 3.30
CA LEU A 383 2.51 -12.10 3.30
C LEU A 383 3.04 -11.85 4.73
N HIS A 384 2.18 -11.54 5.69
CA HIS A 384 2.50 -11.51 7.13
C HIS A 384 3.05 -12.86 7.65
N LYS A 385 2.71 -13.97 7.00
CA LYS A 385 3.19 -15.31 7.36
C LYS A 385 4.66 -15.55 7.06
N LEU A 386 5.31 -14.70 6.25
CA LEU A 386 6.74 -14.78 5.97
C LEU A 386 7.55 -14.74 7.27
N GLY A 387 8.76 -15.27 7.24
CA GLY A 387 9.66 -15.27 8.41
C GLY A 387 10.69 -14.14 8.31
N ASP A 388 11.34 -13.85 9.45
CA ASP A 388 12.34 -12.79 9.61
C ASP A 388 13.72 -13.12 9.01
N GLN A 389 13.90 -14.34 8.46
CA GLN A 389 15.12 -14.78 7.80
C GLN A 389 14.85 -15.08 6.33
N ARG A 390 15.34 -14.25 5.41
CA ARG A 390 15.26 -14.52 3.98
C ARG A 390 16.28 -15.58 3.59
N LEU A 391 15.82 -16.64 2.96
CA LEU A 391 16.66 -17.69 2.37
C LEU A 391 17.05 -17.32 0.94
N ALA A 392 18.24 -17.72 0.52
CA ALA A 392 18.69 -17.51 -0.86
C ALA A 392 17.81 -18.31 -1.83
N LEU A 393 17.22 -17.63 -2.79
CA LEU A 393 16.41 -18.20 -3.85
C LEU A 393 16.56 -17.34 -5.10
N ASP A 394 16.99 -17.98 -6.21
CA ASP A 394 17.08 -17.33 -7.52
C ASP A 394 15.73 -17.46 -8.24
N SER A 395 14.91 -16.44 -8.12
CA SER A 395 13.60 -16.38 -8.76
C SER A 395 13.07 -14.94 -8.81
N ASP A 396 12.39 -14.60 -9.90
CA ASP A 396 11.65 -13.36 -10.10
C ASP A 396 10.19 -13.42 -9.59
N SER A 397 9.73 -14.61 -9.18
CA SER A 397 8.33 -14.91 -8.88
C SER A 397 8.17 -15.74 -7.61
N ALA A 398 9.24 -15.79 -6.79
CA ALA A 398 9.22 -16.49 -5.52
C ALA A 398 10.11 -15.80 -4.49
N LEU A 399 9.73 -15.93 -3.23
CA LEU A 399 10.47 -15.53 -2.05
C LEU A 399 10.42 -16.67 -1.02
N ALA A 400 11.57 -17.02 -0.44
CA ALA A 400 11.67 -18.03 0.60
C ALA A 400 12.16 -17.37 1.90
N THR A 401 11.51 -17.69 3.00
CA THR A 401 11.88 -17.21 4.33
C THR A 401 11.81 -18.32 5.35
N ARG A 402 12.40 -18.08 6.52
CA ARG A 402 12.30 -18.98 7.66
C ARG A 402 11.97 -18.20 8.94
N ARG A 403 11.03 -18.71 9.72
CA ARG A 403 10.67 -18.20 11.05
C ARG A 403 11.64 -18.75 12.12
N ASP A 404 11.60 -18.15 13.29
CA ASP A 404 12.41 -18.57 14.45
C ASP A 404 12.08 -20.00 14.94
N ASP A 405 10.84 -20.47 14.73
CA ASP A 405 10.41 -21.83 15.04
C ASP A 405 10.90 -22.88 14.01
N GLY A 406 11.60 -22.44 12.97
CA GLY A 406 12.12 -23.29 11.90
C GLY A 406 11.17 -23.47 10.72
N THR A 407 9.92 -23.02 10.78
CA THR A 407 8.96 -23.08 9.67
C THR A 407 9.51 -22.33 8.45
N VAL A 408 9.58 -23.01 7.31
CA VAL A 408 9.94 -22.38 6.04
C VAL A 408 8.65 -21.88 5.36
N VAL A 409 8.65 -20.63 4.94
CA VAL A 409 7.51 -19.99 4.27
C VAL A 409 7.92 -19.51 2.89
N LEU A 410 7.13 -19.89 1.90
CA LEU A 410 7.32 -19.48 0.50
C LEU A 410 6.18 -18.58 0.09
N ALA A 411 6.48 -17.43 -0.53
CA ALA A 411 5.53 -16.69 -1.34
C ALA A 411 5.85 -16.93 -2.81
N LEU A 412 4.84 -17.27 -3.60
CA LEU A 412 4.94 -17.59 -5.02
C LEU A 412 3.85 -16.81 -5.76
N TRP A 413 4.19 -16.22 -6.90
CA TRP A 413 3.20 -15.42 -7.64
C TRP A 413 3.37 -15.52 -9.15
N ASN A 414 2.29 -15.21 -9.83
CA ASN A 414 2.25 -15.07 -11.28
C ASN A 414 1.82 -13.64 -11.63
N TYR A 415 2.80 -12.75 -11.75
CA TYR A 415 2.52 -11.35 -12.10
C TYR A 415 1.97 -11.27 -13.54
N ALA A 416 0.84 -10.58 -13.68
CA ALA A 416 0.30 -10.12 -14.94
C ALA A 416 -0.22 -8.68 -14.74
N PRO A 417 -0.13 -7.80 -15.75
CA PRO A 417 -0.62 -6.44 -15.62
C PRO A 417 -2.13 -6.41 -15.33
N PRO A 418 -2.66 -5.30 -14.78
CA PRO A 418 -4.09 -5.15 -14.55
C PRO A 418 -4.86 -5.18 -15.88
N VAL A 419 -6.11 -5.64 -15.84
CA VAL A 419 -7.00 -5.74 -17.03
C VAL A 419 -7.27 -4.37 -17.66
N GLY A 420 -7.18 -3.31 -16.87
CA GLY A 420 -7.32 -1.92 -17.29
C GLY A 420 -6.76 -0.98 -16.23
N ASP A 421 -6.51 0.26 -16.61
CA ASP A 421 -5.95 1.33 -15.78
C ASP A 421 -6.77 2.63 -15.84
N LYS A 422 -8.10 2.49 -15.90
CA LYS A 422 -9.05 3.60 -15.95
C LYS A 422 -9.85 3.71 -14.68
N ALA A 423 -10.36 4.91 -14.42
CA ALA A 423 -11.26 5.17 -13.28
C ALA A 423 -12.60 4.42 -13.36
N THR A 424 -12.94 3.85 -14.53
CA THR A 424 -14.12 3.01 -14.71
C THR A 424 -13.72 1.54 -14.75
N TYR A 425 -14.34 0.72 -13.94
CA TYR A 425 -14.14 -0.71 -13.94
C TYR A 425 -14.41 -1.33 -15.32
N THR A 426 -13.53 -2.21 -15.74
CA THR A 426 -13.64 -2.95 -17.00
C THR A 426 -13.57 -4.44 -16.70
N PRO A 427 -14.65 -5.22 -16.92
CA PRO A 427 -14.58 -6.67 -16.76
C PRO A 427 -13.64 -7.28 -17.80
N GLY A 428 -12.94 -8.35 -17.41
CA GLY A 428 -12.04 -9.07 -18.30
C GLY A 428 -11.14 -10.04 -17.53
N GLU A 429 -10.54 -10.95 -18.28
CA GLU A 429 -9.58 -11.91 -17.75
C GLU A 429 -8.15 -11.34 -17.78
N PRO A 430 -7.32 -11.61 -16.76
CA PRO A 430 -5.92 -11.24 -16.78
C PRO A 430 -5.18 -11.89 -17.96
N SER A 431 -4.28 -11.14 -18.57
CA SER A 431 -3.44 -11.66 -19.65
C SER A 431 -2.39 -12.65 -19.13
N GLY A 432 -1.97 -13.59 -19.97
CA GLY A 432 -0.91 -14.53 -19.64
C GLY A 432 -1.40 -15.97 -19.49
N THR A 433 -0.50 -16.84 -19.03
CA THR A 433 -0.75 -18.27 -18.83
C THR A 433 -0.48 -18.66 -17.38
N PRO A 434 -1.09 -19.71 -16.86
CA PRO A 434 -0.75 -20.26 -15.56
C PRO A 434 0.74 -20.56 -15.46
N LYS A 435 1.36 -20.22 -14.33
CA LYS A 435 2.77 -20.50 -14.03
C LYS A 435 2.85 -21.77 -13.19
N HIS A 436 3.68 -22.71 -13.65
CA HIS A 436 3.90 -23.99 -12.98
C HIS A 436 5.19 -23.92 -12.18
N PHE A 437 5.16 -24.32 -10.92
CA PHE A 437 6.31 -24.42 -10.04
C PHE A 437 6.55 -25.86 -9.63
N SER A 438 7.79 -26.33 -9.78
CA SER A 438 8.27 -27.57 -9.21
C SER A 438 9.23 -27.22 -8.06
N ILE A 439 8.84 -27.53 -6.83
CA ILE A 439 9.48 -27.08 -5.61
C ILE A 439 10.17 -28.27 -4.94
N ASP A 440 11.46 -28.13 -4.64
CA ASP A 440 12.30 -29.12 -3.95
C ASP A 440 12.92 -28.46 -2.72
N VAL A 441 12.42 -28.82 -1.53
CA VAL A 441 12.93 -28.28 -0.26
C VAL A 441 13.68 -29.37 0.48
N LYS A 442 14.97 -29.15 0.69
CA LYS A 442 15.87 -30.07 1.39
C LYS A 442 15.90 -29.79 2.88
N HIS A 443 16.23 -30.82 3.65
CA HIS A 443 16.42 -30.77 5.11
C HIS A 443 15.18 -30.38 5.91
N LEU A 444 13.98 -30.65 5.36
CA LEU A 444 12.74 -30.59 6.14
C LEU A 444 12.67 -31.73 7.17
N ALA A 445 11.91 -31.51 8.23
CA ALA A 445 11.64 -32.54 9.23
C ALA A 445 10.95 -33.77 8.62
N ALA A 446 11.15 -34.95 9.20
CA ALA A 446 10.46 -36.16 8.75
C ALA A 446 8.94 -36.01 8.97
N GLY A 447 8.15 -36.29 7.93
CA GLY A 447 6.70 -36.11 7.99
C GLY A 447 6.22 -34.68 7.69
N ALA A 448 7.10 -33.80 7.23
CA ALA A 448 6.74 -32.43 6.85
C ALA A 448 5.55 -32.40 5.87
N HIS A 449 4.70 -31.40 6.03
CA HIS A 449 3.54 -31.13 5.17
C HIS A 449 3.49 -29.64 4.80
N ALA A 450 2.76 -29.31 3.76
CA ALA A 450 2.58 -27.95 3.30
C ALA A 450 1.14 -27.47 3.55
N THR A 451 1.01 -26.31 4.17
CA THR A 451 -0.23 -25.56 4.28
C THR A 451 -0.23 -24.46 3.22
N VAL A 452 -1.17 -24.48 2.29
CA VAL A 452 -1.20 -23.63 1.09
C VAL A 452 -2.36 -22.65 1.15
N TRP A 453 -2.05 -21.36 1.14
CA TRP A 453 -2.98 -20.25 1.08
C TRP A 453 -3.03 -19.69 -0.35
N ARG A 454 -4.22 -19.35 -0.85
CA ARG A 454 -4.38 -18.81 -2.21
C ARG A 454 -5.15 -17.51 -2.23
N LEU A 455 -4.70 -16.62 -3.10
CA LEU A 455 -5.40 -15.41 -3.51
C LEU A 455 -5.37 -15.35 -5.04
N ASP A 456 -6.53 -15.45 -5.67
CA ASP A 456 -6.73 -15.38 -7.12
C ASP A 456 -8.20 -15.06 -7.42
N GLU A 457 -8.61 -15.09 -8.69
CA GLU A 457 -9.98 -14.77 -9.12
C GLU A 457 -11.08 -15.59 -8.39
N THR A 458 -10.72 -16.75 -7.87
CA THR A 458 -11.67 -17.68 -7.20
C THR A 458 -11.49 -17.77 -5.69
N HIS A 459 -10.42 -17.17 -5.15
CA HIS A 459 -10.09 -17.25 -3.74
C HIS A 459 -9.82 -15.85 -3.15
N GLY A 460 -10.58 -15.48 -2.10
CA GLY A 460 -10.38 -14.22 -1.37
C GLY A 460 -10.69 -12.96 -2.19
N ASN A 461 -11.63 -13.04 -3.12
CA ASN A 461 -11.97 -12.01 -4.10
C ASN A 461 -13.47 -11.65 -4.05
N ALA A 462 -13.81 -10.60 -3.30
CA ALA A 462 -15.18 -10.11 -3.21
C ALA A 462 -15.65 -9.40 -4.50
N VAL A 463 -14.73 -8.92 -5.36
CA VAL A 463 -15.07 -8.23 -6.61
C VAL A 463 -15.82 -9.13 -7.56
N ALA A 464 -15.42 -10.40 -7.70
CA ALA A 464 -16.13 -11.39 -8.51
C ALA A 464 -17.58 -11.56 -8.07
N THR A 465 -17.84 -11.57 -6.76
CA THR A 465 -19.20 -11.62 -6.19
C THR A 465 -19.97 -10.33 -6.48
N PHE A 466 -19.31 -9.17 -6.38
CA PHE A 466 -19.93 -7.88 -6.69
C PHE A 466 -20.33 -7.77 -8.16
N ASP A 467 -19.49 -8.28 -9.07
CA ASP A 467 -19.81 -8.37 -10.50
C ASP A 467 -21.05 -9.25 -10.78
N GLN A 468 -21.14 -10.41 -10.11
CA GLN A 468 -22.32 -11.30 -10.21
C GLN A 468 -23.61 -10.63 -9.70
N MET A 469 -23.51 -9.70 -8.75
CA MET A 469 -24.63 -8.89 -8.27
C MET A 469 -25.01 -7.74 -9.20
N GLY A 470 -24.28 -7.53 -10.31
CA GLY A 470 -24.46 -6.42 -11.24
C GLY A 470 -23.95 -5.07 -10.72
N ARG A 471 -23.01 -5.07 -9.77
CA ARG A 471 -22.35 -3.89 -9.18
C ARG A 471 -23.34 -2.79 -8.71
N PRO A 472 -24.23 -3.10 -7.76
CA PRO A 472 -25.22 -2.12 -7.30
C PRO A 472 -24.52 -0.91 -6.63
N ASP A 473 -24.97 0.31 -6.94
CA ASP A 473 -24.45 1.54 -6.31
C ASP A 473 -24.63 1.53 -4.78
N PHE A 474 -25.75 0.95 -4.32
CA PHE A 474 -26.10 0.85 -2.90
C PHE A 474 -26.48 -0.61 -2.57
N PRO A 475 -25.50 -1.47 -2.24
CA PRO A 475 -25.79 -2.86 -1.91
C PRO A 475 -26.70 -3.00 -0.70
N SER A 476 -27.64 -3.94 -0.74
CA SER A 476 -28.50 -4.27 0.41
C SER A 476 -27.67 -4.90 1.54
N ARG A 477 -28.21 -4.92 2.76
CA ARG A 477 -27.55 -5.57 3.92
C ARG A 477 -27.24 -7.06 3.66
N GLU A 478 -28.08 -7.73 2.90
CA GLU A 478 -27.83 -9.13 2.50
C GLU A 478 -26.69 -9.24 1.50
N GLN A 479 -26.65 -8.37 0.48
CA GLN A 479 -25.54 -8.28 -0.48
C GLN A 479 -24.21 -7.94 0.23
N ILE A 480 -24.20 -6.99 1.17
CA ILE A 480 -23.03 -6.69 1.99
C ILE A 480 -22.56 -7.93 2.77
N ALA A 481 -23.49 -8.69 3.37
CA ALA A 481 -23.12 -9.91 4.08
C ALA A 481 -22.49 -10.96 3.15
N GLN A 482 -22.97 -11.10 1.92
CA GLN A 482 -22.41 -11.98 0.90
C GLN A 482 -21.02 -11.50 0.45
N LEU A 483 -20.83 -10.18 0.23
CA LEU A 483 -19.53 -9.60 -0.12
C LEU A 483 -18.51 -9.80 0.98
N ARG A 484 -18.88 -9.58 2.24
CA ARG A 484 -18.00 -9.86 3.38
C ARG A 484 -17.59 -11.32 3.49
N ALA A 485 -18.50 -12.24 3.16
CA ALA A 485 -18.21 -13.68 3.17
C ALA A 485 -17.24 -14.07 2.04
N SER A 486 -17.47 -13.56 0.82
CA SER A 486 -16.65 -13.88 -0.35
C SER A 486 -15.27 -13.19 -0.33
N GLY A 487 -15.11 -12.07 0.40
CA GLY A 487 -13.83 -11.39 0.60
C GLY A 487 -12.89 -12.13 1.56
N LYS A 488 -13.37 -13.05 2.37
CA LYS A 488 -12.52 -13.78 3.32
C LYS A 488 -11.61 -14.78 2.60
N LEU A 489 -10.39 -14.93 3.13
CA LEU A 489 -9.53 -16.04 2.71
C LEU A 489 -10.21 -17.37 2.95
N SER A 490 -10.14 -18.25 1.96
CA SER A 490 -10.58 -19.64 2.09
C SER A 490 -9.70 -20.39 3.11
N ALA A 491 -10.23 -21.47 3.68
CA ALA A 491 -9.40 -22.37 4.47
C ALA A 491 -8.21 -22.88 3.63
N PRO A 492 -7.01 -23.00 4.22
CA PRO A 492 -5.85 -23.42 3.45
C PRO A 492 -5.93 -24.90 3.04
N GLU A 493 -5.33 -25.20 1.93
CA GLU A 493 -5.17 -26.57 1.44
C GLU A 493 -4.00 -27.26 2.17
N GLN A 494 -4.16 -28.55 2.47
CA GLN A 494 -3.06 -29.39 2.95
C GLN A 494 -2.48 -30.18 1.77
N VAL A 495 -1.18 -30.01 1.53
CA VAL A 495 -0.46 -30.68 0.44
C VAL A 495 0.58 -31.63 1.01
N HIS A 496 0.51 -32.88 0.56
CA HIS A 496 1.50 -33.89 0.96
C HIS A 496 2.81 -33.71 0.20
N LEU A 497 3.92 -33.77 0.90
CA LEU A 497 5.26 -33.66 0.30
C LEU A 497 5.81 -35.05 -0.01
N SER A 498 6.28 -35.25 -1.24
CA SER A 498 7.01 -36.46 -1.62
C SER A 498 8.53 -36.21 -1.51
N ASN A 499 9.12 -36.60 -0.40
CA ASN A 499 10.55 -36.34 -0.11
C ASN A 499 10.93 -34.87 -0.25
N GLY A 500 10.12 -33.96 0.32
CA GLY A 500 10.31 -32.50 0.24
C GLY A 500 9.93 -31.86 -1.09
N LYS A 501 9.30 -32.62 -2.01
CA LYS A 501 8.90 -32.14 -3.34
C LYS A 501 7.39 -32.04 -3.48
N PHE A 502 6.97 -30.97 -4.16
CA PHE A 502 5.58 -30.77 -4.56
C PHE A 502 5.50 -29.81 -5.75
N GLU A 503 4.34 -29.76 -6.39
CA GLU A 503 4.09 -28.89 -7.53
C GLU A 503 2.89 -27.99 -7.26
N LEU A 504 2.95 -26.77 -7.80
CA LEU A 504 1.87 -25.79 -7.73
C LEU A 504 1.67 -25.13 -9.08
N THR A 505 0.41 -24.84 -9.38
CA THR A 505 0.04 -24.02 -10.53
C THR A 505 -0.64 -22.75 -10.02
N ILE A 506 -0.21 -21.60 -10.52
CA ILE A 506 -0.71 -20.28 -10.14
C ILE A 506 -1.26 -19.59 -11.38
N PRO A 507 -2.55 -19.22 -11.41
CA PRO A 507 -3.13 -18.47 -12.51
C PRO A 507 -2.50 -17.08 -12.64
N PRO A 508 -2.65 -16.38 -13.76
CA PRO A 508 -2.29 -14.98 -13.87
C PRO A 508 -2.90 -14.15 -12.72
N GLN A 509 -2.16 -13.19 -12.19
CA GLN A 509 -2.50 -12.38 -11.01
C GLN A 509 -2.73 -13.18 -9.71
N GLY A 510 -2.34 -14.45 -9.66
CA GLY A 510 -2.41 -15.25 -8.44
C GLY A 510 -1.21 -15.05 -7.51
N LEU A 511 -1.48 -15.10 -6.20
CA LEU A 511 -0.50 -15.19 -5.11
C LEU A 511 -0.78 -16.46 -4.30
N VAL A 512 0.28 -17.20 -4.00
CA VAL A 512 0.24 -18.38 -3.14
C VAL A 512 1.27 -18.22 -2.03
N VAL A 513 0.87 -18.49 -0.78
CA VAL A 513 1.79 -18.61 0.36
C VAL A 513 1.75 -20.04 0.87
N VAL A 514 2.92 -20.63 1.08
CA VAL A 514 3.09 -22.01 1.54
C VAL A 514 3.86 -22.01 2.85
N GLU A 515 3.29 -22.58 3.89
CA GLU A 515 3.95 -22.84 5.17
C GLU A 515 4.35 -24.32 5.21
N LEU A 516 5.64 -24.60 5.44
CA LEU A 516 6.22 -25.95 5.52
C LEU A 516 6.53 -26.27 6.97
N HIS A 517 5.79 -27.22 7.53
CA HIS A 517 5.87 -27.59 8.94
C HIS A 517 6.58 -28.92 9.14
#